data_28b85804313b961f99b8f7a1c2022e4e
#
_entry.id   28b85804313b961f99b8f7a1c2022e4e
#
_cell.length_a   1.000
_cell.length_b   1.000
_cell.length_c   1.000
_cell.angle_alpha   90.00
_cell.angle_beta   90.00
_cell.angle_gamma   90.00
#
_symmetry.space_group_name_H-M   'P 1'
#
loop_
_entity.id
_entity.type
_entity.pdbx_description
1 polymer ?
#
loop_
_entity_poly.entity_id
_entity_poly.type
_entity_poly.pdbx_seq_one_letter_code
_entity_poly.pdbx_strand_id
1 'polypeptide(L)'
;NLKYSYLYAVNQDLVGWVKIDNTNLDVQVVQSSDNDYYLNRDFYRKTSRYGCPYLDFKNDSKYLDDNTVIYGHHMTDGLMFSNLDKYKTLEGYKESPIIEYSTLYETYYFKVFAAFISNAKVADDNGNFFNFIVTDFVTDETFSGFIDEVEKRSIFKTDVNVQPDDKLITLVTCSYEFDSARLVVMGRLLRENEDKSVLVDEVTLNTSPKYPQAWYDAKNMTNPYADDICWTP
;
A
#
# COMPACT_ATOMS: atom_id res chain seq x y z
N ASN A 1 -6.69 23.71 1.62
CA ASN A 1 -5.56 23.80 2.56
C ASN A 1 -4.48 24.71 1.98
N LEU A 2 -4.22 25.86 2.64
CA LEU A 2 -3.22 26.85 2.18
C LEU A 2 -1.81 26.26 2.09
N LYS A 3 -1.51 25.20 2.85
CA LYS A 3 -0.22 24.50 2.87
C LYS A 3 0.22 24.04 1.47
N TYR A 4 -0.72 23.63 0.63
CA TYR A 4 -0.42 23.05 -0.69
C TYR A 4 -0.72 24.00 -1.86
N SER A 5 -1.23 25.21 -1.61
CA SER A 5 -1.68 26.13 -2.66
C SER A 5 -0.58 26.50 -3.67
N TYR A 6 0.65 26.71 -3.20
CA TYR A 6 1.78 26.99 -4.08
C TYR A 6 2.14 25.79 -4.97
N LEU A 7 2.20 24.58 -4.39
CA LEU A 7 2.48 23.37 -5.15
C LEU A 7 1.38 23.05 -6.16
N TYR A 8 0.12 23.24 -5.77
CA TYR A 8 -1.03 23.06 -6.67
C TYR A 8 -1.01 24.08 -7.84
N ALA A 9 -0.54 25.30 -7.62
CA ALA A 9 -0.35 26.28 -8.70
C ALA A 9 0.75 25.85 -9.67
N VAL A 10 1.76 25.10 -9.21
CA VAL A 10 2.84 24.56 -10.05
C VAL A 10 2.37 23.32 -10.83
N ASN A 11 1.65 22.42 -10.16
CA ASN A 11 1.11 21.21 -10.77
C ASN A 11 -0.29 20.91 -10.24
N GLN A 12 -1.30 21.06 -11.08
CA GLN A 12 -2.71 20.84 -10.75
C GLN A 12 -3.08 19.35 -10.62
N ASP A 13 -2.17 18.44 -10.97
CA ASP A 13 -2.31 17.00 -10.72
C ASP A 13 -1.99 16.63 -9.26
N LEU A 14 -1.55 17.59 -8.44
CA LEU A 14 -1.35 17.38 -7.00
C LEU A 14 -2.69 17.03 -6.35
N VAL A 15 -2.77 15.87 -5.71
CA VAL A 15 -3.97 15.40 -5.01
C VAL A 15 -3.74 15.21 -3.51
N GLY A 16 -2.49 15.08 -3.08
CA GLY A 16 -2.22 14.87 -1.66
C GLY A 16 -0.74 14.80 -1.31
N TRP A 17 -0.50 14.31 -0.10
CA TRP A 17 0.81 14.17 0.51
C TRP A 17 0.83 12.94 1.40
N VAL A 18 1.81 12.06 1.25
CA VAL A 18 1.99 10.89 2.10
C VAL A 18 3.25 11.06 2.94
N LYS A 19 3.12 10.73 4.23
CA LYS A 19 4.21 10.80 5.20
C LYS A 19 4.18 9.59 6.13
N ILE A 20 5.37 9.07 6.46
CA ILE A 20 5.56 8.05 7.48
C ILE A 20 6.68 8.53 8.41
N ASP A 21 6.36 8.72 9.69
CA ASP A 21 7.34 9.14 10.69
C ASP A 21 8.46 8.09 10.84
N ASN A 22 9.64 8.54 11.24
CA ASN A 22 10.87 7.74 11.34
C ASN A 22 11.32 7.11 10.01
N THR A 23 10.94 7.74 8.88
CA THR A 23 11.38 7.40 7.52
C THR A 23 11.69 8.66 6.73
N ASN A 24 12.27 8.51 5.53
CA ASN A 24 12.42 9.60 4.57
C ASN A 24 11.19 9.76 3.67
N LEU A 25 10.09 9.04 3.94
CA LEU A 25 8.85 9.16 3.17
C LEU A 25 8.05 10.36 3.67
N ASP A 26 8.19 11.48 2.99
CA ASP A 26 7.48 12.75 3.23
C ASP A 26 7.37 13.45 1.87
N VAL A 27 6.40 13.03 1.04
CA VAL A 27 6.36 13.32 -0.39
C VAL A 27 4.96 13.64 -0.90
N GLN A 28 4.91 14.45 -1.96
CA GLN A 28 3.69 14.77 -2.68
C GLN A 28 3.14 13.55 -3.42
N VAL A 29 1.81 13.51 -3.56
CA VAL A 29 1.08 12.53 -4.35
C VAL A 29 0.35 13.25 -5.47
N VAL A 30 0.51 12.77 -6.70
CA VAL A 30 -0.16 13.29 -7.89
C VAL A 30 -1.15 12.27 -8.43
N GLN A 31 -2.04 12.68 -9.35
CA GLN A 31 -2.91 11.75 -10.08
C GLN A 31 -2.96 12.15 -11.55
N SER A 32 -2.92 11.17 -12.43
CA SER A 32 -3.13 11.35 -13.88
C SER A 32 -4.38 10.57 -14.31
N SER A 33 -4.71 10.64 -15.59
CA SER A 33 -5.76 9.83 -16.23
C SER A 33 -5.38 8.34 -16.38
N ASP A 34 -4.15 7.97 -16.05
CA ASP A 34 -3.60 6.61 -16.12
C ASP A 34 -2.54 6.41 -15.02
N ASN A 35 -2.10 5.15 -14.84
CA ASN A 35 -1.05 4.78 -13.89
C ASN A 35 0.37 4.78 -14.49
N ASP A 36 0.55 5.27 -15.73
CA ASP A 36 1.84 5.22 -16.44
C ASP A 36 2.54 6.58 -16.50
N TYR A 37 1.78 7.67 -16.54
CA TYR A 37 2.30 9.01 -16.79
C TYR A 37 3.40 9.41 -15.80
N TYR A 38 3.17 9.22 -14.49
CA TYR A 38 4.09 9.60 -13.42
C TYR A 38 5.13 8.53 -13.07
N LEU A 39 5.13 7.38 -13.72
CA LEU A 39 6.21 6.40 -13.57
C LEU A 39 7.58 6.97 -13.98
N ASN A 40 7.62 7.81 -15.00
CA ASN A 40 8.86 8.35 -15.56
C ASN A 40 8.87 9.89 -15.60
N ARG A 41 8.09 10.55 -14.74
CA ARG A 41 8.03 12.01 -14.61
C ARG A 41 8.01 12.43 -13.16
N ASP A 42 8.79 13.46 -12.85
CA ASP A 42 8.76 14.11 -11.54
C ASP A 42 7.50 14.99 -11.36
N PHE A 43 7.39 15.61 -10.19
CA PHE A 43 6.32 16.54 -9.86
C PHE A 43 6.21 17.71 -10.85
N TYR A 44 7.31 18.13 -11.47
CA TYR A 44 7.34 19.20 -12.47
C TYR A 44 7.04 18.70 -13.89
N ARG A 45 6.57 17.46 -14.03
CA ARG A 45 6.27 16.78 -15.32
C ARG A 45 7.49 16.59 -16.23
N LYS A 46 8.70 16.71 -15.68
CA LYS A 46 9.95 16.44 -16.39
C LYS A 46 10.31 14.98 -16.31
N THR A 47 10.95 14.46 -17.34
CA THR A 47 11.45 13.07 -17.34
C THR A 47 12.37 12.84 -16.14
N SER A 48 12.07 11.82 -15.36
CA SER A 48 12.80 11.45 -14.15
C SER A 48 12.69 9.96 -13.91
N ARG A 49 13.82 9.31 -13.61
CA ARG A 49 13.85 7.90 -13.20
C ARG A 49 13.20 7.64 -11.84
N TYR A 50 13.03 8.69 -11.04
CA TYR A 50 12.38 8.59 -9.72
C TYR A 50 10.86 8.60 -9.83
N GLY A 51 10.32 9.06 -10.95
CA GLY A 51 8.89 9.26 -11.07
C GLY A 51 8.37 10.28 -10.04
N CYS A 52 7.10 10.19 -9.74
CA CYS A 52 6.44 10.86 -8.62
C CYS A 52 5.44 9.88 -8.01
N PRO A 53 5.30 9.75 -6.70
CA PRO A 53 4.25 8.95 -6.10
C PRO A 53 2.88 9.39 -6.61
N TYR A 54 2.03 8.42 -6.99
CA TYR A 54 0.76 8.73 -7.62
C TYR A 54 -0.38 7.87 -7.08
N LEU A 55 -1.54 8.51 -6.97
CA LEU A 55 -2.82 7.89 -6.63
C LEU A 55 -3.32 7.09 -7.84
N ASP A 56 -3.88 5.91 -7.61
CA ASP A 56 -4.49 5.10 -8.69
C ASP A 56 -5.53 5.95 -9.44
N PHE A 57 -5.54 5.87 -10.78
CA PHE A 57 -6.43 6.69 -11.62
C PHE A 57 -7.93 6.40 -11.38
N LYS A 58 -8.27 5.26 -10.77
CA LYS A 58 -9.65 4.89 -10.41
C LYS A 58 -10.10 5.52 -9.10
N ASN A 59 -9.18 5.90 -8.21
CA ASN A 59 -9.52 6.55 -6.97
C ASN A 59 -10.05 7.96 -7.18
N ASP A 60 -11.00 8.40 -6.33
CA ASP A 60 -11.41 9.79 -6.26
C ASP A 60 -10.33 10.64 -5.58
N SER A 61 -9.92 11.74 -6.20
CA SER A 61 -8.87 12.62 -5.67
C SER A 61 -9.37 13.56 -4.54
N LYS A 62 -10.67 13.61 -4.29
CA LYS A 62 -11.29 14.51 -3.31
C LYS A 62 -11.76 13.80 -2.06
N TYR A 63 -12.17 12.55 -2.18
CA TYR A 63 -12.74 11.74 -1.11
C TYR A 63 -11.96 10.44 -0.98
N LEU A 64 -11.98 9.84 0.21
CA LEU A 64 -11.44 8.50 0.39
C LEU A 64 -12.45 7.46 -0.13
N ASP A 65 -12.05 6.66 -1.11
CA ASP A 65 -12.73 5.44 -1.50
C ASP A 65 -12.63 4.38 -0.38
N ASP A 66 -13.13 3.17 -0.58
CA ASP A 66 -12.94 2.11 0.40
C ASP A 66 -11.46 1.77 0.56
N ASN A 67 -10.69 1.86 -0.53
CA ASN A 67 -9.25 1.66 -0.52
C ASN A 67 -8.53 2.70 -1.40
N THR A 68 -7.76 3.57 -0.77
CA THR A 68 -6.91 4.58 -1.42
C THR A 68 -5.58 3.95 -1.80
N VAL A 69 -5.32 3.75 -3.10
CA VAL A 69 -4.12 3.05 -3.60
C VAL A 69 -3.10 4.05 -4.12
N ILE A 70 -1.90 4.05 -3.54
CA ILE A 70 -0.80 4.94 -3.92
C ILE A 70 0.43 4.13 -4.32
N TYR A 71 0.98 4.45 -5.47
CA TYR A 71 2.17 3.82 -6.02
C TYR A 71 3.39 4.73 -5.88
N GLY A 72 4.56 4.13 -5.70
CA GLY A 72 5.84 4.84 -5.73
C GLY A 72 6.99 3.90 -6.06
N HIS A 73 8.01 4.41 -6.73
CA HIS A 73 9.20 3.63 -7.07
C HIS A 73 9.96 3.17 -5.83
N HIS A 74 10.57 1.98 -5.95
CA HIS A 74 11.62 1.52 -5.05
C HIS A 74 12.97 1.96 -5.61
N MET A 75 13.62 2.91 -4.95
CA MET A 75 14.91 3.45 -5.38
C MET A 75 16.05 2.91 -4.51
N THR A 76 17.15 2.52 -5.14
CA THR A 76 18.32 1.96 -4.45
C THR A 76 19.05 2.95 -3.54
N ASP A 77 18.80 4.25 -3.70
CA ASP A 77 19.34 5.32 -2.86
C ASP A 77 18.49 5.63 -1.61
N GLY A 78 17.46 4.84 -1.34
CA GLY A 78 16.61 4.99 -0.16
C GLY A 78 15.52 6.07 -0.29
N LEU A 79 15.29 6.59 -1.49
CA LEU A 79 14.25 7.59 -1.77
C LEU A 79 12.95 6.94 -2.24
N MET A 80 11.92 7.76 -2.41
CA MET A 80 10.57 7.35 -2.80
C MET A 80 10.02 6.28 -1.84
N PHE A 81 9.42 5.20 -2.35
CA PHE A 81 8.79 4.15 -1.53
C PHE A 81 9.74 3.03 -1.10
N SER A 82 11.05 3.14 -1.33
CA SER A 82 12.02 2.18 -0.79
C SER A 82 12.03 2.11 0.74
N ASN A 83 11.61 3.19 1.42
CA ASN A 83 11.42 3.19 2.88
C ASN A 83 10.36 2.18 3.37
N LEU A 84 9.47 1.70 2.49
CA LEU A 84 8.51 0.67 2.83
C LEU A 84 9.18 -0.69 3.15
N ASP A 85 10.42 -0.92 2.72
CA ASP A 85 11.18 -2.13 3.06
C ASP A 85 11.31 -2.37 4.56
N LYS A 86 11.20 -1.33 5.39
CA LYS A 86 11.19 -1.48 6.85
C LYS A 86 10.04 -2.36 7.36
N TYR A 87 8.89 -2.37 6.65
CA TYR A 87 7.75 -3.22 7.03
C TYR A 87 7.94 -4.71 6.73
N LYS A 88 9.08 -5.10 6.15
CA LYS A 88 9.48 -6.51 6.05
C LYS A 88 9.97 -7.07 7.39
N THR A 89 10.12 -6.23 8.43
CA THR A 89 10.56 -6.62 9.77
C THR A 89 9.60 -6.09 10.84
N LEU A 90 9.53 -6.77 12.00
CA LEU A 90 8.75 -6.30 13.15
C LEU A 90 9.28 -4.98 13.71
N GLU A 91 10.59 -4.84 13.78
CA GLU A 91 11.25 -3.63 14.29
C GLU A 91 10.85 -2.42 13.47
N GLY A 92 10.90 -2.55 12.14
CA GLY A 92 10.52 -1.47 11.24
C GLY A 92 9.04 -1.11 11.32
N TYR A 93 8.15 -2.10 11.50
CA TYR A 93 6.75 -1.85 11.78
C TYR A 93 6.56 -1.08 13.09
N LYS A 94 7.19 -1.54 14.19
CA LYS A 94 7.08 -0.93 15.53
C LYS A 94 7.52 0.52 15.56
N GLU A 95 8.53 0.88 14.77
CA GLU A 95 9.01 2.26 14.65
C GLU A 95 8.05 3.19 13.90
N SER A 96 7.22 2.65 12.99
CA SER A 96 6.40 3.44 12.06
C SER A 96 5.03 2.81 11.81
N PRO A 97 4.20 2.61 12.87
CA PRO A 97 2.92 1.92 12.72
C PRO A 97 1.81 2.79 12.11
N ILE A 98 2.09 4.06 11.79
CA ILE A 98 1.10 5.03 11.29
C ILE A 98 1.53 5.59 9.95
N ILE A 99 0.58 5.63 9.01
CA ILE A 99 0.69 6.37 7.76
C ILE A 99 -0.14 7.64 7.89
N GLU A 100 0.44 8.79 7.59
CA GLU A 100 -0.27 10.05 7.40
C GLU A 100 -0.51 10.27 5.91
N TYR A 101 -1.75 10.51 5.53
CA TYR A 101 -2.12 10.93 4.18
C TYR A 101 -2.97 12.18 4.25
N SER A 102 -2.49 13.26 3.63
CA SER A 102 -3.23 14.50 3.50
C SER A 102 -3.73 14.63 2.08
N THR A 103 -5.02 14.78 1.90
CA THR A 103 -5.59 15.33 0.65
C THR A 103 -5.38 16.85 0.62
N LEU A 104 -5.80 17.50 -0.43
CA LEU A 104 -5.79 18.98 -0.47
C LEU A 104 -6.72 19.63 0.59
N TYR A 105 -7.60 18.84 1.19
CA TYR A 105 -8.65 19.32 2.10
C TYR A 105 -8.38 18.95 3.55
N GLU A 106 -8.07 17.68 3.82
CA GLU A 106 -7.99 17.08 5.16
C GLU A 106 -6.75 16.20 5.31
N THR A 107 -6.38 15.96 6.56
CA THR A 107 -5.29 15.02 6.92
C THR A 107 -5.88 13.81 7.63
N TYR A 108 -5.53 12.65 7.15
CA TYR A 108 -5.98 11.35 7.63
C TYR A 108 -4.80 10.57 8.21
N TYR A 109 -5.09 9.71 9.17
CA TYR A 109 -4.11 8.83 9.79
C TYR A 109 -4.58 7.40 9.70
N PHE A 110 -3.70 6.50 9.31
CA PHE A 110 -4.02 5.10 9.13
C PHE A 110 -3.09 4.25 10.00
N LYS A 111 -3.67 3.33 10.78
CA LYS A 111 -2.93 2.30 11.51
C LYS A 111 -2.54 1.20 10.52
N VAL A 112 -1.25 0.94 10.37
CA VAL A 112 -0.78 -0.17 9.52
C VAL A 112 -1.21 -1.48 10.16
N PHE A 113 -1.90 -2.32 9.39
CA PHE A 113 -2.36 -3.65 9.85
C PHE A 113 -1.73 -4.80 9.08
N ALA A 114 -1.21 -4.55 7.87
CA ALA A 114 -0.59 -5.58 7.05
C ALA A 114 0.57 -5.03 6.20
N ALA A 115 1.56 -5.88 5.98
CA ALA A 115 2.54 -5.72 4.92
C ALA A 115 2.84 -7.09 4.31
N PHE A 116 2.90 -7.18 2.99
CA PHE A 116 3.07 -8.46 2.30
C PHE A 116 3.73 -8.31 0.92
N ILE A 117 4.30 -9.42 0.46
CA ILE A 117 4.82 -9.52 -0.91
C ILE A 117 3.73 -10.08 -1.81
N SER A 118 3.46 -9.37 -2.91
CA SER A 118 2.52 -9.76 -3.95
C SER A 118 3.18 -9.80 -5.32
N ASN A 119 2.42 -10.22 -6.32
CA ASN A 119 2.84 -10.27 -7.72
C ASN A 119 2.08 -9.22 -8.55
N ALA A 120 2.75 -8.62 -9.53
CA ALA A 120 2.10 -7.74 -10.51
C ALA A 120 1.69 -8.46 -11.80
N LYS A 121 2.10 -9.73 -11.99
CA LYS A 121 1.77 -10.53 -13.17
C LYS A 121 0.81 -11.66 -12.84
N VAL A 122 -0.40 -11.57 -13.40
CA VAL A 122 -1.44 -12.61 -13.27
C VAL A 122 -0.98 -13.96 -13.81
N ALA A 123 -0.22 -13.95 -14.92
CA ALA A 123 0.20 -15.16 -15.61
C ALA A 123 1.17 -16.05 -14.80
N ASP A 124 1.90 -15.46 -13.84
CA ASP A 124 2.94 -16.17 -13.08
C ASP A 124 2.39 -16.79 -11.76
N ASP A 125 1.07 -16.66 -11.49
CA ASP A 125 0.45 -17.14 -10.24
C ASP A 125 -0.49 -18.35 -10.43
N ASN A 126 -0.42 -19.05 -11.56
CA ASN A 126 -1.19 -20.28 -11.83
C ASN A 126 -2.71 -20.13 -11.52
N GLY A 127 -3.29 -18.96 -11.79
CA GLY A 127 -4.69 -18.66 -11.50
C GLY A 127 -4.98 -18.24 -10.04
N ASN A 128 -3.97 -18.19 -9.17
CA ASN A 128 -4.10 -17.77 -7.76
C ASN A 128 -3.69 -16.30 -7.52
N PHE A 129 -3.75 -15.48 -8.55
CA PHE A 129 -3.42 -14.06 -8.45
C PHE A 129 -4.34 -13.32 -7.48
N PHE A 130 -3.75 -12.65 -6.49
CA PHE A 130 -4.50 -11.81 -5.56
C PHE A 130 -4.50 -10.36 -6.04
N ASN A 131 -5.68 -9.86 -6.41
CA ASN A 131 -5.86 -8.47 -6.79
C ASN A 131 -5.96 -7.58 -5.54
N PHE A 132 -4.85 -6.98 -5.13
CA PHE A 132 -4.76 -6.08 -3.97
C PHE A 132 -5.10 -4.61 -4.28
N ILE A 133 -5.37 -4.27 -5.54
CA ILE A 133 -5.62 -2.88 -6.00
C ILE A 133 -7.11 -2.60 -6.22
N VAL A 134 -8.00 -3.29 -5.49
CA VAL A 134 -9.43 -2.99 -5.49
C VAL A 134 -9.66 -1.67 -4.74
N THR A 135 -10.36 -0.72 -5.36
CA THR A 135 -10.62 0.61 -4.79
C THR A 135 -11.92 0.67 -3.99
N ASP A 136 -12.93 -0.12 -4.42
CA ASP A 136 -14.28 -0.14 -3.82
C ASP A 136 -14.79 -1.57 -3.70
N PHE A 137 -15.60 -1.83 -2.69
CA PHE A 137 -16.19 -3.13 -2.43
C PHE A 137 -17.72 -3.07 -2.56
N VAL A 138 -18.28 -4.06 -3.25
CA VAL A 138 -19.73 -4.08 -3.53
C VAL A 138 -20.54 -4.50 -2.30
N THR A 139 -19.99 -5.38 -1.46
CA THR A 139 -20.64 -5.90 -0.26
C THR A 139 -19.64 -6.08 0.89
N ASP A 140 -20.16 -6.15 2.12
CA ASP A 140 -19.38 -6.42 3.32
C ASP A 140 -18.66 -7.77 3.25
N GLU A 141 -19.26 -8.77 2.59
CA GLU A 141 -18.66 -10.08 2.39
C GLU A 141 -17.45 -10.01 1.47
N THR A 142 -17.51 -9.19 0.37
CA THR A 142 -16.36 -9.00 -0.52
C THR A 142 -15.24 -8.25 0.18
N PHE A 143 -15.56 -7.24 1.00
CA PHE A 143 -14.57 -6.55 1.82
C PHE A 143 -13.92 -7.50 2.83
N SER A 144 -14.73 -8.23 3.61
CA SER A 144 -14.22 -9.15 4.63
C SER A 144 -13.34 -10.23 4.02
N GLY A 145 -13.75 -10.81 2.89
CA GLY A 145 -12.94 -11.78 2.15
C GLY A 145 -11.61 -11.22 1.65
N PHE A 146 -11.59 -9.95 1.23
CA PHE A 146 -10.36 -9.25 0.88
C PHE A 146 -9.42 -9.11 2.08
N ILE A 147 -9.94 -8.68 3.23
CA ILE A 147 -9.15 -8.53 4.46
C ILE A 147 -8.59 -9.88 4.92
N ASP A 148 -9.39 -10.94 4.90
CA ASP A 148 -8.93 -12.30 5.23
C ASP A 148 -7.74 -12.72 4.36
N GLU A 149 -7.77 -12.41 3.06
CA GLU A 149 -6.66 -12.72 2.15
C GLU A 149 -5.44 -11.83 2.39
N VAL A 150 -5.64 -10.56 2.77
CA VAL A 150 -4.55 -9.66 3.18
C VAL A 150 -3.87 -10.17 4.45
N GLU A 151 -4.64 -10.55 5.48
CA GLU A 151 -4.11 -11.03 6.76
C GLU A 151 -3.35 -12.36 6.62
N LYS A 152 -3.82 -13.28 5.77
CA LYS A 152 -3.09 -14.53 5.44
C LYS A 152 -1.73 -14.25 4.82
N ARG A 153 -1.60 -13.17 4.04
CA ARG A 153 -0.35 -12.77 3.33
C ARG A 153 0.56 -11.91 4.19
N SER A 154 0.04 -11.25 5.20
CA SER A 154 0.82 -10.31 6.00
C SER A 154 2.02 -10.99 6.67
N ILE A 155 3.16 -10.31 6.63
CA ILE A 155 4.43 -10.71 7.27
C ILE A 155 4.28 -10.73 8.80
N PHE A 156 3.39 -9.91 9.35
CA PHE A 156 3.12 -9.81 10.77
C PHE A 156 1.63 -9.79 11.05
N LYS A 157 1.26 -10.03 12.31
CA LYS A 157 -0.10 -9.96 12.83
C LYS A 157 -0.18 -8.84 13.85
N THR A 158 -1.16 -7.96 13.71
CA THR A 158 -1.41 -6.81 14.59
C THR A 158 -2.72 -6.96 15.34
N ASP A 159 -2.96 -6.09 16.31
CA ASP A 159 -4.24 -5.92 17.01
C ASP A 159 -5.21 -4.97 16.28
N VAL A 160 -4.80 -4.42 15.14
CA VAL A 160 -5.63 -3.47 14.37
C VAL A 160 -6.80 -4.21 13.74
N ASN A 161 -7.97 -4.08 14.35
CA ASN A 161 -9.21 -4.65 13.84
C ASN A 161 -9.71 -3.88 12.62
N VAL A 162 -10.01 -4.59 11.53
CA VAL A 162 -10.55 -4.02 10.28
C VAL A 162 -11.97 -4.55 10.05
N GLN A 163 -12.91 -3.66 9.73
CA GLN A 163 -14.33 -3.95 9.52
C GLN A 163 -14.83 -3.35 8.20
N PRO A 164 -15.95 -3.82 7.63
CA PRO A 164 -16.45 -3.40 6.31
C PRO A 164 -16.62 -1.88 6.11
N ASP A 165 -16.97 -1.15 7.18
CA ASP A 165 -17.15 0.32 7.11
C ASP A 165 -15.82 1.10 7.17
N ASP A 166 -14.70 0.44 7.39
CA ASP A 166 -13.40 1.10 7.47
C ASP A 166 -12.87 1.48 6.09
N LYS A 167 -12.19 2.63 6.03
CA LYS A 167 -11.45 3.05 4.84
C LYS A 167 -9.99 2.59 4.96
N LEU A 168 -9.43 2.18 3.84
CA LEU A 168 -8.08 1.65 3.74
C LEU A 168 -7.17 2.60 2.96
N ILE A 169 -5.88 2.51 3.24
CA ILE A 169 -4.81 3.00 2.37
C ILE A 169 -3.89 1.84 1.99
N THR A 170 -3.52 1.77 0.73
CA THR A 170 -2.59 0.78 0.19
C THR A 170 -1.41 1.47 -0.46
N LEU A 171 -0.22 1.30 0.08
CA LEU A 171 1.02 1.78 -0.50
C LEU A 171 1.72 0.65 -1.23
N VAL A 172 2.08 0.88 -2.49
CA VAL A 172 2.63 -0.17 -3.38
C VAL A 172 3.97 0.27 -3.96
N THR A 173 4.97 -0.60 -3.84
CA THR A 173 6.27 -0.40 -4.47
C THR A 173 6.81 -1.69 -5.08
N CYS A 174 7.85 -1.59 -5.91
CA CYS A 174 8.56 -2.76 -6.40
C CYS A 174 9.27 -3.48 -5.25
N SER A 175 9.40 -4.79 -5.37
CA SER A 175 10.20 -5.63 -4.49
C SER A 175 11.05 -6.58 -5.35
N TYR A 176 12.09 -7.17 -4.77
CA TYR A 176 13.11 -7.88 -5.55
C TYR A 176 13.24 -9.37 -5.19
N GLU A 177 12.22 -9.93 -4.53
CA GLU A 177 12.18 -11.35 -4.16
C GLU A 177 12.05 -12.26 -5.39
N PHE A 178 11.40 -11.75 -6.44
CA PHE A 178 11.26 -12.39 -7.77
C PHE A 178 10.91 -11.30 -8.81
N ASP A 179 10.92 -11.65 -10.08
CA ASP A 179 10.51 -10.72 -11.15
C ASP A 179 9.04 -10.30 -10.97
N SER A 180 8.76 -9.02 -11.11
CA SER A 180 7.44 -8.44 -10.89
C SER A 180 6.89 -8.46 -9.45
N ALA A 181 7.74 -8.77 -8.44
CA ALA A 181 7.34 -8.67 -7.04
C ALA A 181 6.93 -7.25 -6.64
N ARG A 182 5.95 -7.16 -5.74
CA ARG A 182 5.52 -5.91 -5.12
C ARG A 182 5.52 -6.06 -3.61
N LEU A 183 6.02 -5.05 -2.92
CA LEU A 183 5.76 -4.86 -1.50
C LEU A 183 4.51 -3.98 -1.36
N VAL A 184 3.56 -4.49 -0.61
CA VAL A 184 2.28 -3.82 -0.31
C VAL A 184 2.22 -3.57 1.18
N VAL A 185 1.91 -2.33 1.58
CA VAL A 185 1.68 -1.94 2.98
C VAL A 185 0.29 -1.36 3.08
N MET A 186 -0.52 -1.90 3.98
CA MET A 186 -1.91 -1.49 4.15
C MET A 186 -2.17 -0.93 5.53
N GLY A 187 -2.93 0.16 5.57
CA GLY A 187 -3.39 0.80 6.79
C GLY A 187 -4.90 0.98 6.81
N ARG A 188 -5.50 0.94 8.00
CA ARG A 188 -6.90 1.23 8.29
C ARG A 188 -7.02 2.65 8.85
N LEU A 189 -7.92 3.46 8.29
CA LEU A 189 -8.21 4.81 8.76
C LEU A 189 -8.56 4.82 10.25
N LEU A 190 -8.01 5.76 11.00
CA LEU A 190 -8.45 6.02 12.38
C LEU A 190 -9.95 6.32 12.41
N ARG A 191 -10.67 5.58 13.26
CA ARG A 191 -12.10 5.81 13.48
C ARG A 191 -12.31 7.08 14.30
N GLU A 192 -13.53 7.60 14.29
CA GLU A 192 -13.89 8.76 15.12
C GLU A 192 -13.56 8.50 16.60
N ASN A 193 -12.89 9.44 17.25
CA ASN A 193 -12.43 9.36 18.64
C ASN A 193 -11.37 8.25 18.94
N GLU A 194 -10.84 7.60 17.92
CA GLU A 194 -9.72 6.69 18.07
C GLU A 194 -8.39 7.47 18.10
N ASP A 195 -7.52 7.16 19.05
CA ASP A 195 -6.18 7.74 19.09
C ASP A 195 -5.19 7.00 18.16
N LYS A 196 -4.01 7.58 17.96
CA LYS A 196 -2.97 7.01 17.09
C LYS A 196 -2.16 5.89 17.75
N SER A 197 -2.45 5.52 18.99
CA SER A 197 -1.71 4.46 19.67
C SER A 197 -1.93 3.11 18.98
N VAL A 198 -0.87 2.33 18.93
CA VAL A 198 -0.86 0.95 18.42
C VAL A 198 -0.14 0.09 19.44
N LEU A 199 -0.68 -1.10 19.73
CA LEU A 199 -0.08 -2.04 20.68
C LEU A 199 1.12 -2.76 20.02
N VAL A 200 2.16 -1.99 19.71
CA VAL A 200 3.32 -2.48 18.94
C VAL A 200 4.07 -3.65 19.62
N ASP A 201 3.94 -3.79 20.94
CA ASP A 201 4.56 -4.90 21.68
C ASP A 201 3.77 -6.22 21.55
N GLU A 202 2.50 -6.16 21.16
CA GLU A 202 1.65 -7.34 20.93
C GLU A 202 1.77 -7.90 19.51
N VAL A 203 2.44 -7.17 18.63
CA VAL A 203 2.61 -7.59 17.23
C VAL A 203 3.59 -8.76 17.14
N THR A 204 3.21 -9.77 16.37
CA THR A 204 3.98 -10.99 16.17
C THR A 204 4.27 -11.25 14.70
N LEU A 205 5.33 -12.00 14.40
CA LEU A 205 5.57 -12.49 13.05
C LEU A 205 4.48 -13.49 12.65
N ASN A 206 4.02 -13.40 11.42
CA ASN A 206 3.27 -14.48 10.81
C ASN A 206 4.26 -15.59 10.42
N THR A 207 4.12 -16.76 11.04
CA THR A 207 5.05 -17.90 10.81
C THR A 207 4.83 -18.60 9.47
N SER A 208 3.71 -18.33 8.80
CA SER A 208 3.33 -18.98 7.53
C SER A 208 2.58 -17.99 6.63
N PRO A 209 3.22 -16.89 6.17
CA PRO A 209 2.56 -15.97 5.27
C PRO A 209 2.32 -16.62 3.91
N LYS A 210 1.16 -16.37 3.31
CA LYS A 210 0.80 -16.84 1.97
C LYS A 210 1.46 -15.96 0.92
N TYR A 211 2.53 -16.45 0.32
CA TYR A 211 3.20 -15.78 -0.80
C TYR A 211 2.56 -16.14 -2.15
N PRO A 212 2.77 -15.34 -3.22
CA PRO A 212 2.37 -15.72 -4.58
C PRO A 212 3.18 -16.93 -5.10
N GLN A 213 2.64 -17.67 -6.07
CA GLN A 213 3.30 -18.82 -6.66
C GLN A 213 4.71 -18.48 -7.16
N ALA A 214 4.88 -17.34 -7.83
CA ALA A 214 6.17 -16.89 -8.33
C ALA A 214 7.27 -16.75 -7.26
N TRP A 215 6.90 -16.48 -5.99
CA TRP A 215 7.83 -16.43 -4.87
C TRP A 215 8.37 -17.84 -4.53
N TYR A 216 7.48 -18.86 -4.52
CA TYR A 216 7.87 -20.25 -4.26
C TYR A 216 8.73 -20.79 -5.41
N ASP A 217 8.36 -20.50 -6.65
CA ASP A 217 9.12 -20.90 -7.85
C ASP A 217 10.53 -20.32 -7.84
N ALA A 218 10.67 -19.02 -7.53
CA ALA A 218 11.98 -18.36 -7.46
C ALA A 218 12.89 -18.95 -6.36
N LYS A 219 12.32 -19.61 -5.34
CA LYS A 219 13.06 -20.24 -4.24
C LYS A 219 13.18 -21.77 -4.37
N ASN A 220 12.65 -22.35 -5.45
CA ASN A 220 12.56 -23.79 -5.66
C ASN A 220 11.85 -24.49 -4.49
N MET A 221 10.77 -23.91 -3.98
CA MET A 221 9.97 -24.42 -2.87
C MET A 221 8.59 -24.85 -3.36
N THR A 222 8.00 -25.84 -2.69
CA THR A 222 6.59 -26.20 -2.92
C THR A 222 5.69 -25.15 -2.27
N ASN A 223 4.69 -24.65 -3.01
CA ASN A 223 3.69 -23.77 -2.47
C ASN A 223 2.66 -24.58 -1.65
N PRO A 224 2.58 -24.39 -0.32
CA PRO A 224 1.60 -25.11 0.50
C PRO A 224 0.16 -24.63 0.30
N TYR A 225 -0.04 -23.54 -0.43
CA TYR A 225 -1.33 -22.91 -0.72
C TYR A 225 -1.74 -23.04 -2.19
N ALA A 226 -1.09 -23.95 -2.95
CA ALA A 226 -1.31 -24.06 -4.40
C ALA A 226 -2.77 -24.43 -4.77
N ASP A 227 -3.46 -25.16 -3.88
CA ASP A 227 -4.84 -25.59 -4.07
C ASP A 227 -5.88 -24.64 -3.43
N ASP A 228 -5.43 -23.54 -2.81
CA ASP A 228 -6.35 -22.57 -2.23
C ASP A 228 -7.14 -21.85 -3.33
N ILE A 229 -8.45 -21.67 -3.09
CA ILE A 229 -9.28 -20.83 -3.96
C ILE A 229 -8.88 -19.37 -3.73
N CYS A 230 -8.48 -18.69 -4.81
CA CYS A 230 -8.16 -17.27 -4.74
C CYS A 230 -9.45 -16.46 -4.55
N TRP A 231 -9.41 -15.49 -3.63
CA TRP A 231 -10.48 -14.51 -3.49
C TRP A 231 -10.61 -13.69 -4.80
N THR A 232 -11.83 -13.42 -5.20
CA THR A 232 -12.16 -12.51 -6.31
C THR A 232 -13.17 -11.48 -5.82
N PRO A 233 -13.07 -10.19 -6.25
CA PRO A 233 -14.02 -9.15 -5.89
C PRO A 233 -15.42 -9.38 -6.44
#